data_dac810769f9bb5dfce5bafba821af691
#
_entry.id   dac810769f9bb5dfce5bafba821af691
#
_cell.length_a   1.000
_cell.length_b   1.000
_cell.length_c   1.000
_cell.angle_alpha   90.00
_cell.angle_beta   90.00
_cell.angle_gamma   90.00
#
_symmetry.space_group_name_H-M   'P 1'
#
loop_
_entity.id
_entity.type
_entity.pdbx_description
1 polymer ?
#
loop_
_entity_poly.entity_id
_entity_poly.type
_entity_poly.pdbx_seq_one_letter_code
_entity_poly.pdbx_strand_id
1 'polypeptide(L)'
;MKPFKANVIIMIVTLFWGSSYLFMKLGLDSVQPFNLIALRFGLAFIAAGVLFAGRLRRNTNVSVLKHAALLGFILFGVFASIMLGLQGTSTSNAGFLMSLTVIFVPVLSAVFGKTLPSRRLVLGVLLAMTGIGLLTLRPQSGIGLGDLWCILGALLFAVHMMLTGRAVKKSPDPLCIGIWQLGFAGAFGLAFTVLWETPRLPGSISGWVAVLALSLVCSALGFILQTMAQQYTTATQAGLIFALEPVVAAVFGLLFMNETMSVQGYVGAGLVLFGVALSELNVSRLLGRKKQPRHEAAG
;
A
#
# COMPACT_ATOMS: atom_id res chain seq x y z
N MET A 1 -9.60 -18.87 -1.64
CA MET A 1 -9.13 -18.28 -2.92
C MET A 1 -7.75 -18.85 -3.24
N LYS A 2 -7.37 -19.01 -4.54
CA LYS A 2 -6.01 -19.46 -4.91
C LYS A 2 -5.03 -18.27 -4.80
N PRO A 3 -3.73 -18.49 -4.41
CA PRO A 3 -2.73 -17.40 -4.30
C PRO A 3 -2.63 -16.51 -5.55
N PHE A 4 -2.71 -17.09 -6.73
CA PHE A 4 -2.71 -16.34 -7.99
C PHE A 4 -3.83 -15.29 -8.07
N LYS A 5 -5.06 -15.67 -7.67
CA LYS A 5 -6.19 -14.71 -7.65
C LYS A 5 -5.97 -13.60 -6.62
N ALA A 6 -5.32 -13.91 -5.50
CA ALA A 6 -4.96 -12.91 -4.50
C ALA A 6 -3.95 -11.89 -5.06
N ASN A 7 -2.92 -12.36 -5.76
CA ASN A 7 -1.93 -11.49 -6.38
C ASN A 7 -2.54 -10.61 -7.47
N VAL A 8 -3.49 -11.13 -8.27
CA VAL A 8 -4.25 -10.31 -9.24
C VAL A 8 -5.07 -9.21 -8.53
N ILE A 9 -5.70 -9.52 -7.39
CA ILE A 9 -6.39 -8.51 -6.59
C ILE A 9 -5.42 -7.44 -6.09
N ILE A 10 -4.24 -7.82 -5.60
CA ILE A 10 -3.21 -6.86 -5.18
C ILE A 10 -2.76 -5.99 -6.36
N MET A 11 -2.61 -6.54 -7.58
CA MET A 11 -2.31 -5.74 -8.78
C MET A 11 -3.41 -4.70 -9.06
N ILE A 12 -4.69 -5.06 -8.93
CA ILE A 12 -5.80 -4.11 -9.08
C ILE A 12 -5.73 -3.01 -8.01
N VAL A 13 -5.42 -3.38 -6.76
CA VAL A 13 -5.20 -2.41 -5.68
C VAL A 13 -4.05 -1.46 -6.02
N THR A 14 -2.99 -1.96 -6.63
CA THR A 14 -1.85 -1.14 -7.07
C THR A 14 -2.26 -0.08 -8.10
N LEU A 15 -3.20 -0.39 -9.01
CA LEU A 15 -3.75 0.61 -9.94
C LEU A 15 -4.48 1.72 -9.19
N PHE A 16 -5.27 1.38 -8.17
CA PHE A 16 -5.96 2.39 -7.35
C PHE A 16 -4.97 3.27 -6.58
N TRP A 17 -3.91 2.68 -6.04
CA TRP A 17 -2.95 3.43 -5.24
C TRP A 17 -1.98 4.24 -6.08
N GLY A 18 -1.58 3.76 -7.26
CA GLY A 18 -0.81 4.56 -8.20
C GLY A 18 -1.54 5.85 -8.63
N SER A 19 -2.88 5.78 -8.78
CA SER A 19 -3.69 6.98 -9.05
C SER A 19 -3.88 7.89 -7.82
N SER A 20 -3.69 7.36 -6.60
CA SER A 20 -4.00 8.10 -5.37
C SER A 20 -3.08 9.30 -5.13
N TYR A 21 -1.85 9.30 -5.64
CA TYR A 21 -0.94 10.43 -5.51
C TYR A 21 -1.48 11.69 -6.17
N LEU A 22 -2.10 11.56 -7.35
CA LEU A 22 -2.78 12.66 -8.01
C LEU A 22 -3.91 13.21 -7.13
N PHE A 23 -4.78 12.33 -6.65
CA PHE A 23 -5.90 12.74 -5.80
C PHE A 23 -5.46 13.28 -4.43
N MET A 24 -4.36 12.78 -3.86
CA MET A 24 -3.79 13.37 -2.63
C MET A 24 -3.34 14.80 -2.86
N LYS A 25 -2.66 15.07 -3.96
CA LYS A 25 -2.22 16.43 -4.31
C LYS A 25 -3.42 17.37 -4.47
N LEU A 26 -4.42 16.99 -5.27
CA LEU A 26 -5.64 17.77 -5.43
C LEU A 26 -6.42 17.96 -4.12
N GLY A 27 -6.41 16.95 -3.25
CA GLY A 27 -7.05 17.04 -1.94
C GLY A 27 -6.35 18.02 -1.01
N LEU A 28 -5.01 18.03 -1.00
CA LEU A 28 -4.20 18.95 -0.18
C LEU A 28 -4.31 20.41 -0.62
N ASP A 29 -4.70 20.68 -1.85
CA ASP A 29 -5.02 22.05 -2.31
C ASP A 29 -6.31 22.59 -1.66
N SER A 30 -7.17 21.72 -1.14
CA SER A 30 -8.47 22.08 -0.57
C SER A 30 -8.55 21.97 0.94
N VAL A 31 -7.86 20.99 1.55
CA VAL A 31 -7.88 20.71 2.97
C VAL A 31 -6.50 20.33 3.51
N GLN A 32 -6.31 20.52 4.80
CA GLN A 32 -5.04 20.23 5.48
C GLN A 32 -4.79 18.71 5.60
N PRO A 33 -3.54 18.26 5.81
CA PRO A 33 -3.12 16.86 5.80
C PRO A 33 -3.93 15.92 6.67
N PHE A 34 -4.08 16.22 7.96
CA PHE A 34 -4.81 15.34 8.89
C PHE A 34 -6.30 15.35 8.60
N ASN A 35 -6.85 16.50 8.17
CA ASN A 35 -8.22 16.60 7.74
C ASN A 35 -8.49 15.76 6.48
N LEU A 36 -7.56 15.73 5.52
CA LEU A 36 -7.66 14.83 4.36
C LEU A 36 -7.66 13.35 4.78
N ILE A 37 -6.83 12.97 5.76
CA ILE A 37 -6.80 11.60 6.32
C ILE A 37 -8.14 11.27 6.98
N ALA A 38 -8.68 12.20 7.79
CA ALA A 38 -9.96 12.03 8.46
C ALA A 38 -11.11 11.82 7.46
N LEU A 39 -11.21 12.67 6.44
CA LEU A 39 -12.22 12.56 5.39
C LEU A 39 -12.04 11.28 4.57
N ARG A 40 -10.82 11.00 4.12
CA ARG A 40 -10.51 9.84 3.30
C ARG A 40 -10.92 8.53 3.97
N PHE A 41 -10.48 8.31 5.20
CA PHE A 41 -10.73 7.04 5.91
C PHE A 41 -12.08 7.03 6.62
N GLY A 42 -12.56 8.17 7.10
CA GLY A 42 -13.87 8.28 7.71
C GLY A 42 -15.00 7.98 6.73
N LEU A 43 -15.00 8.60 5.55
CA LEU A 43 -15.98 8.32 4.50
C LEU A 43 -15.86 6.89 3.97
N ALA A 44 -14.62 6.36 3.82
CA ALA A 44 -14.40 4.97 3.45
C ALA A 44 -15.03 4.00 4.46
N PHE A 45 -14.85 4.27 5.76
CA PHE A 45 -15.45 3.48 6.84
C PHE A 45 -16.97 3.55 6.83
N ILE A 46 -17.55 4.74 6.67
CA ILE A 46 -19.00 4.93 6.62
C ILE A 46 -19.59 4.16 5.42
N ALA A 47 -19.03 4.34 4.23
CA ALA A 47 -19.52 3.70 3.02
C ALA A 47 -19.45 2.16 3.11
N ALA A 48 -18.29 1.62 3.49
CA ALA A 48 -18.11 0.18 3.67
C ALA A 48 -18.90 -0.36 4.87
N GLY A 49 -18.99 0.41 5.95
CA GLY A 49 -19.74 0.07 7.16
C GLY A 49 -21.23 -0.10 6.90
N VAL A 50 -21.82 0.82 6.12
CA VAL A 50 -23.22 0.73 5.70
C VAL A 50 -23.44 -0.47 4.78
N LEU A 51 -22.59 -0.64 3.76
CA LEU A 51 -22.70 -1.73 2.78
C LEU A 51 -22.59 -3.11 3.44
N PHE A 52 -21.71 -3.26 4.43
CA PHE A 52 -21.46 -4.54 5.12
C PHE A 52 -21.97 -4.57 6.56
N ALA A 53 -22.93 -3.72 6.94
CA ALA A 53 -23.41 -3.58 8.31
C ALA A 53 -23.84 -4.91 8.96
N GLY A 54 -24.60 -5.74 8.24
CA GLY A 54 -25.03 -7.05 8.73
C GLY A 54 -23.87 -8.00 9.02
N ARG A 55 -22.82 -7.95 8.19
CA ARG A 55 -21.63 -8.80 8.36
C ARG A 55 -20.75 -8.29 9.52
N LEU A 56 -20.61 -6.97 9.66
CA LEU A 56 -19.91 -6.35 10.77
C LEU A 56 -20.58 -6.71 12.11
N ARG A 57 -21.92 -6.60 12.20
CA ARG A 57 -22.67 -6.94 13.44
C ARG A 57 -22.46 -8.39 13.87
N ARG A 58 -22.37 -9.33 12.92
CA ARG A 58 -22.20 -10.76 13.21
C ARG A 58 -20.79 -11.14 13.59
N ASN A 59 -19.79 -10.55 12.94
CA ASN A 59 -18.40 -11.02 12.97
C ASN A 59 -17.44 -10.10 13.70
N THR A 60 -17.91 -8.93 14.20
CA THR A 60 -17.08 -8.05 15.01
C THR A 60 -17.05 -8.55 16.46
N ASN A 61 -15.86 -8.79 16.95
CA ASN A 61 -15.58 -9.12 18.33
C ASN A 61 -14.39 -8.32 18.84
N VAL A 62 -14.10 -8.42 20.14
CA VAL A 62 -13.01 -7.67 20.78
C VAL A 62 -11.65 -7.93 20.12
N SER A 63 -11.39 -9.17 19.68
CA SER A 63 -10.15 -9.50 18.99
C SER A 63 -10.03 -8.78 17.63
N VAL A 64 -11.11 -8.75 16.84
CA VAL A 64 -11.18 -8.02 15.57
C VAL A 64 -10.92 -6.53 15.81
N LEU A 65 -11.58 -5.94 16.81
CA LEU A 65 -11.42 -4.51 17.13
C LEU A 65 -9.99 -4.17 17.59
N LYS A 66 -9.38 -5.01 18.43
CA LYS A 66 -7.98 -4.80 18.87
C LYS A 66 -7.01 -4.83 17.69
N HIS A 67 -7.12 -5.82 16.80
CA HIS A 67 -6.28 -5.89 15.61
C HIS A 67 -6.53 -4.71 14.66
N ALA A 68 -7.80 -4.36 14.44
CA ALA A 68 -8.17 -3.25 13.57
C ALA A 68 -7.72 -1.89 14.14
N ALA A 69 -7.79 -1.68 15.47
CA ALA A 69 -7.31 -0.47 16.11
C ALA A 69 -5.79 -0.31 15.95
N LEU A 70 -5.02 -1.39 16.18
CA LEU A 70 -3.58 -1.37 15.96
C LEU A 70 -3.24 -1.09 14.49
N LEU A 71 -3.89 -1.78 13.56
CA LEU A 71 -3.67 -1.58 12.12
C LEU A 71 -4.10 -0.17 11.68
N GLY A 72 -5.22 0.34 12.19
CA GLY A 72 -5.70 1.69 11.91
C GLY A 72 -4.77 2.78 12.45
N PHE A 73 -4.20 2.58 13.64
CA PHE A 73 -3.19 3.49 14.20
C PHE A 73 -1.92 3.52 13.34
N ILE A 74 -1.40 2.36 12.95
CA ILE A 74 -0.22 2.29 12.08
C ILE A 74 -0.54 2.89 10.71
N LEU A 75 -1.71 2.61 10.14
CA LEU A 75 -2.16 3.16 8.87
C LEU A 75 -2.27 4.70 8.93
N PHE A 76 -2.82 5.24 10.01
CA PHE A 76 -2.78 6.69 10.27
C PHE A 76 -1.35 7.21 10.26
N GLY A 77 -0.43 6.56 10.98
CA GLY A 77 0.99 6.93 11.01
C GLY A 77 1.65 6.91 9.62
N VAL A 78 1.33 5.92 8.79
CA VAL A 78 1.79 5.86 7.38
C VAL A 78 1.36 7.11 6.62
N PHE A 79 0.06 7.44 6.65
CA PHE A 79 -0.44 8.57 5.87
C PHE A 79 -0.05 9.92 6.46
N ALA A 80 0.05 10.05 7.77
CA ALA A 80 0.61 11.24 8.43
C ALA A 80 2.06 11.47 7.97
N SER A 81 2.88 10.41 7.96
CA SER A 81 4.27 10.48 7.48
C SER A 81 4.35 10.88 5.99
N ILE A 82 3.53 10.29 5.12
CA ILE A 82 3.49 10.68 3.69
C ILE A 82 3.10 12.15 3.53
N MET A 83 2.05 12.60 4.23
CA MET A 83 1.55 13.98 4.10
C MET A 83 2.57 15.01 4.62
N LEU A 84 3.23 14.73 5.75
CA LEU A 84 4.32 15.57 6.25
C LEU A 84 5.54 15.52 5.31
N GLY A 85 5.83 14.35 4.75
CA GLY A 85 6.88 14.18 3.75
C GLY A 85 6.66 15.05 2.51
N LEU A 86 5.45 15.04 1.96
CA LEU A 86 5.08 15.81 0.77
C LEU A 86 5.17 17.34 0.95
N GLN A 87 5.20 17.84 2.18
CA GLN A 87 5.45 19.24 2.45
C GLN A 87 6.92 19.64 2.27
N GLY A 88 7.84 18.66 2.36
CA GLY A 88 9.30 18.91 2.33
C GLY A 88 10.05 18.19 1.20
N THR A 89 9.36 17.40 0.37
CA THR A 89 9.98 16.69 -0.76
C THR A 89 9.06 16.66 -1.99
N SER A 90 9.62 16.33 -3.16
CA SER A 90 8.81 16.22 -4.38
C SER A 90 7.93 14.97 -4.37
N THR A 91 6.81 15.02 -5.10
CA THR A 91 5.89 13.85 -5.23
C THR A 91 6.60 12.63 -5.79
N SER A 92 7.49 12.82 -6.78
CA SER A 92 8.29 11.72 -7.36
C SER A 92 9.24 11.10 -6.34
N ASN A 93 9.93 11.96 -5.54
CA ASN A 93 10.85 11.47 -4.52
C ASN A 93 10.10 10.79 -3.36
N ALA A 94 8.97 11.33 -2.93
CA ALA A 94 8.10 10.70 -1.96
C ALA A 94 7.64 9.30 -2.42
N GLY A 95 7.21 9.17 -3.68
CA GLY A 95 6.83 7.87 -4.27
C GLY A 95 7.99 6.88 -4.30
N PHE A 96 9.22 7.33 -4.65
CA PHE A 96 10.41 6.50 -4.58
C PHE A 96 10.69 6.02 -3.15
N LEU A 97 10.70 6.94 -2.19
CA LEU A 97 11.00 6.62 -0.79
C LEU A 97 9.94 5.71 -0.17
N MET A 98 8.67 5.90 -0.51
CA MET A 98 7.60 4.98 -0.11
C MET A 98 7.77 3.58 -0.69
N SER A 99 8.34 3.46 -1.90
CA SER A 99 8.65 2.16 -2.52
C SER A 99 9.73 1.37 -1.80
N LEU A 100 10.50 1.97 -0.86
CA LEU A 100 11.41 1.25 0.04
C LEU A 100 10.68 0.18 0.87
N THR A 101 9.36 0.25 0.99
CA THR A 101 8.51 -0.83 1.53
C THR A 101 8.84 -2.19 0.89
N VAL A 102 9.20 -2.22 -0.40
CA VAL A 102 9.60 -3.42 -1.13
C VAL A 102 10.86 -4.07 -0.55
N ILE A 103 11.75 -3.29 0.04
CA ILE A 103 12.94 -3.76 0.77
C ILE A 103 12.57 -4.06 2.22
N PHE A 104 11.86 -3.16 2.89
CA PHE A 104 11.56 -3.30 4.31
C PHE A 104 10.73 -4.54 4.62
N VAL A 105 9.76 -4.91 3.79
CA VAL A 105 8.92 -6.09 4.02
C VAL A 105 9.74 -7.39 4.04
N PRO A 106 10.58 -7.72 3.03
CA PRO A 106 11.43 -8.92 3.09
C PRO A 106 12.42 -8.91 4.26
N VAL A 107 13.03 -7.75 4.54
CA VAL A 107 13.99 -7.60 5.66
C VAL A 107 13.30 -7.87 6.99
N LEU A 108 12.17 -7.21 7.26
CA LEU A 108 11.40 -7.44 8.47
C LEU A 108 10.86 -8.88 8.54
N SER A 109 10.47 -9.46 7.40
CA SER A 109 10.02 -10.86 7.34
C SER A 109 11.16 -11.84 7.65
N ALA A 110 12.39 -11.55 7.23
CA ALA A 110 13.55 -12.35 7.57
C ALA A 110 13.89 -12.24 9.06
N VAL A 111 13.90 -11.02 9.60
CA VAL A 111 14.23 -10.76 11.02
C VAL A 111 13.19 -11.36 11.96
N PHE A 112 11.90 -11.07 11.74
CA PHE A 112 10.83 -11.50 12.64
C PHE A 112 10.22 -12.86 12.30
N GLY A 113 10.31 -13.30 11.05
CA GLY A 113 9.80 -14.59 10.58
C GLY A 113 10.84 -15.69 10.57
N LYS A 114 12.12 -15.37 10.84
CA LYS A 114 13.28 -16.30 10.76
C LYS A 114 13.33 -17.09 9.44
N THR A 115 12.80 -16.50 8.36
CA THR A 115 12.77 -17.12 7.02
C THR A 115 13.54 -16.24 6.05
N LEU A 116 14.60 -16.79 5.48
CA LEU A 116 15.37 -16.07 4.47
C LEU A 116 14.58 -15.95 3.17
N PRO A 117 14.62 -14.78 2.52
CA PRO A 117 13.98 -14.60 1.22
C PRO A 117 14.65 -15.49 0.16
N SER A 118 13.86 -15.98 -0.79
CA SER A 118 14.42 -16.76 -1.90
C SER A 118 15.32 -15.87 -2.78
N ARG A 119 16.34 -16.47 -3.42
CA ARG A 119 17.24 -15.72 -4.33
C ARG A 119 16.47 -14.97 -5.43
N ARG A 120 15.39 -15.55 -5.94
CA ARG A 120 14.53 -14.92 -6.95
C ARG A 120 13.83 -13.67 -6.43
N LEU A 121 13.33 -13.74 -5.20
CA LEU A 121 12.72 -12.58 -4.56
C LEU A 121 13.75 -11.46 -4.37
N VAL A 122 14.95 -11.79 -3.91
CA VAL A 122 16.04 -10.80 -3.76
C VAL A 122 16.37 -10.15 -5.10
N LEU A 123 16.55 -10.95 -6.17
CA LEU A 123 16.79 -10.41 -7.51
C LEU A 123 15.62 -9.55 -8.01
N GLY A 124 14.36 -9.99 -7.79
CA GLY A 124 13.18 -9.22 -8.14
C GLY A 124 13.11 -7.87 -7.43
N VAL A 125 13.43 -7.85 -6.13
CA VAL A 125 13.49 -6.63 -5.31
C VAL A 125 14.60 -5.70 -5.82
N LEU A 126 15.81 -6.21 -6.08
CA LEU A 126 16.91 -5.40 -6.61
C LEU A 126 16.58 -4.78 -7.97
N LEU A 127 16.01 -5.56 -8.88
CA LEU A 127 15.57 -5.07 -10.19
C LEU A 127 14.48 -4.01 -10.05
N ALA A 128 13.47 -4.27 -9.21
CA ALA A 128 12.39 -3.32 -8.97
C ALA A 128 12.92 -2.00 -8.38
N MET A 129 13.80 -2.06 -7.38
CA MET A 129 14.38 -0.86 -6.77
C MET A 129 15.27 -0.07 -7.73
N THR A 130 16.09 -0.75 -8.54
CA THR A 130 16.86 -0.09 -9.61
C THR A 130 15.93 0.59 -10.60
N GLY A 131 14.87 -0.11 -11.02
CA GLY A 131 13.87 0.43 -11.94
C GLY A 131 13.11 1.63 -11.38
N ILE A 132 12.68 1.58 -10.11
CA ILE A 132 12.03 2.70 -9.43
C ILE A 132 12.99 3.88 -9.34
N GLY A 133 14.27 3.63 -8.98
CA GLY A 133 15.28 4.67 -8.95
C GLY A 133 15.45 5.37 -10.30
N LEU A 134 15.57 4.61 -11.39
CA LEU A 134 15.64 5.18 -12.75
C LEU A 134 14.38 5.93 -13.16
N LEU A 135 13.21 5.48 -12.71
CA LEU A 135 11.93 6.10 -13.05
C LEU A 135 11.70 7.43 -12.32
N THR A 136 12.11 7.52 -11.04
CA THR A 136 11.65 8.59 -10.15
C THR A 136 12.74 9.52 -9.65
N LEU A 137 13.99 9.03 -9.50
CA LEU A 137 15.07 9.84 -8.96
C LEU A 137 15.52 10.92 -9.98
N ARG A 138 15.48 12.16 -9.50
CA ARG A 138 16.16 13.28 -10.14
C ARG A 138 17.33 13.70 -9.23
N PRO A 139 18.46 14.17 -9.77
CA PRO A 139 19.55 14.71 -8.97
C PRO A 139 19.01 15.84 -8.08
N GLN A 140 18.96 15.63 -6.79
CA GLN A 140 18.57 16.64 -5.80
C GLN A 140 19.65 16.75 -4.74
N SER A 141 19.75 17.94 -4.14
CA SER A 141 20.72 18.27 -3.10
C SER A 141 20.32 17.66 -1.76
N GLY A 142 20.94 16.54 -1.39
CA GLY A 142 20.89 15.98 -0.04
C GLY A 142 19.55 15.35 0.37
N ILE A 143 19.55 14.69 1.54
CA ILE A 143 18.36 14.13 2.19
C ILE A 143 17.77 15.20 3.10
N GLY A 144 16.51 15.58 2.84
CA GLY A 144 15.76 16.53 3.64
C GLY A 144 14.88 15.87 4.71
N LEU A 145 14.31 16.70 5.60
CA LEU A 145 13.38 16.21 6.64
C LEU A 145 12.13 15.54 6.01
N GLY A 146 11.65 16.02 4.87
CA GLY A 146 10.54 15.43 4.14
C GLY A 146 10.84 14.00 3.66
N ASP A 147 12.09 13.75 3.26
CA ASP A 147 12.53 12.41 2.83
C ASP A 147 12.54 11.43 4.00
N LEU A 148 12.98 11.88 5.19
CA LEU A 148 12.97 11.05 6.41
C LEU A 148 11.54 10.68 6.81
N TRP A 149 10.57 11.59 6.68
CA TRP A 149 9.16 11.28 6.89
C TRP A 149 8.66 10.22 5.90
N CYS A 150 9.00 10.31 4.63
CA CYS A 150 8.62 9.30 3.63
C CYS A 150 9.25 7.92 3.93
N ILE A 151 10.51 7.88 4.36
CA ILE A 151 11.19 6.62 4.77
C ILE A 151 10.47 6.01 5.99
N LEU A 152 10.11 6.82 6.99
CA LEU A 152 9.32 6.37 8.14
C LEU A 152 7.97 5.81 7.69
N GLY A 153 7.29 6.50 6.77
CA GLY A 153 6.05 6.03 6.17
C GLY A 153 6.18 4.65 5.52
N ALA A 154 7.24 4.45 4.72
CA ALA A 154 7.54 3.16 4.09
C ALA A 154 7.80 2.04 5.11
N LEU A 155 8.53 2.33 6.18
CA LEU A 155 8.77 1.39 7.28
C LEU A 155 7.47 1.02 8.01
N LEU A 156 6.66 2.02 8.37
CA LEU A 156 5.36 1.81 9.00
C LEU A 156 4.43 1.00 8.11
N PHE A 157 4.45 1.24 6.79
CA PHE A 157 3.64 0.49 5.85
C PHE A 157 4.10 -0.97 5.74
N ALA A 158 5.41 -1.24 5.76
CA ALA A 158 5.94 -2.59 5.82
C ALA A 158 5.48 -3.34 7.09
N VAL A 159 5.52 -2.67 8.25
CA VAL A 159 5.00 -3.21 9.52
C VAL A 159 3.49 -3.47 9.41
N HIS A 160 2.72 -2.50 8.89
CA HIS A 160 1.28 -2.65 8.66
C HIS A 160 0.95 -3.89 7.82
N MET A 161 1.64 -4.07 6.69
CA MET A 161 1.44 -5.23 5.81
C MET A 161 1.72 -6.56 6.52
N MET A 162 2.80 -6.63 7.30
CA MET A 162 3.15 -7.83 8.04
C MET A 162 2.12 -8.17 9.12
N LEU A 163 1.68 -7.17 9.87
CA LEU A 163 0.68 -7.34 10.92
C LEU A 163 -0.69 -7.67 10.32
N THR A 164 -1.08 -7.02 9.22
CA THR A 164 -2.29 -7.37 8.47
C THR A 164 -2.26 -8.85 8.06
N GLY A 165 -1.17 -9.31 7.44
CA GLY A 165 -1.03 -10.71 7.03
C GLY A 165 -1.11 -11.71 8.20
N ARG A 166 -0.68 -11.33 9.41
CA ARG A 166 -0.84 -12.14 10.62
C ARG A 166 -2.26 -12.11 11.17
N ALA A 167 -2.87 -10.93 11.22
CA ALA A 167 -4.20 -10.71 11.76
C ALA A 167 -5.27 -11.42 10.94
N VAL A 168 -5.22 -11.32 9.61
CA VAL A 168 -6.23 -11.92 8.72
C VAL A 168 -6.19 -13.45 8.72
N LYS A 169 -5.03 -14.07 8.97
CA LYS A 169 -4.91 -15.53 9.09
C LYS A 169 -5.55 -16.09 10.35
N LYS A 170 -5.65 -15.27 11.39
CA LYS A 170 -6.25 -15.63 12.68
C LYS A 170 -7.73 -15.20 12.78
N SER A 171 -8.20 -14.35 11.88
CA SER A 171 -9.56 -13.83 11.92
C SER A 171 -10.52 -14.73 11.13
N PRO A 172 -11.71 -14.96 11.67
CA PRO A 172 -12.77 -15.66 10.93
C PRO A 172 -13.29 -14.82 9.74
N ASP A 173 -13.15 -13.50 9.82
CA ASP A 173 -13.60 -12.59 8.77
C ASP A 173 -12.63 -11.41 8.57
N PRO A 174 -11.70 -11.53 7.59
CA PRO A 174 -10.75 -10.46 7.25
C PRO A 174 -11.40 -9.15 6.82
N LEU A 175 -12.60 -9.20 6.23
CA LEU A 175 -13.33 -8.01 5.80
C LEU A 175 -13.65 -7.09 6.99
N CYS A 176 -14.03 -7.66 8.14
CA CYS A 176 -14.29 -6.86 9.35
C CYS A 176 -13.03 -6.11 9.81
N ILE A 177 -11.85 -6.75 9.78
CA ILE A 177 -10.58 -6.07 10.08
C ILE A 177 -10.34 -4.96 9.07
N GLY A 178 -10.51 -5.24 7.76
CA GLY A 178 -10.33 -4.27 6.67
C GLY A 178 -11.21 -3.02 6.82
N ILE A 179 -12.44 -3.18 7.26
CA ILE A 179 -13.37 -2.04 7.45
C ILE A 179 -13.05 -1.29 8.74
N TRP A 180 -12.90 -1.98 9.88
CA TRP A 180 -12.65 -1.33 11.16
C TRP A 180 -11.33 -0.57 11.21
N GLN A 181 -10.27 -1.04 10.54
CA GLN A 181 -9.00 -0.30 10.48
C GLN A 181 -9.16 1.07 9.79
N LEU A 182 -10.05 1.19 8.78
CA LEU A 182 -10.36 2.48 8.15
C LEU A 182 -11.04 3.42 9.16
N GLY A 183 -11.99 2.91 9.95
CA GLY A 183 -12.66 3.69 10.99
C GLY A 183 -11.68 4.23 12.03
N PHE A 184 -10.77 3.38 12.52
CA PHE A 184 -9.74 3.81 13.47
C PHE A 184 -8.76 4.80 12.84
N ALA A 185 -8.28 4.57 11.60
CA ALA A 185 -7.42 5.52 10.92
C ALA A 185 -8.10 6.89 10.71
N GLY A 186 -9.37 6.88 10.33
CA GLY A 186 -10.19 8.10 10.20
C GLY A 186 -10.38 8.81 11.55
N ALA A 187 -10.64 8.06 12.63
CA ALA A 187 -10.79 8.61 13.97
C ALA A 187 -9.49 9.26 14.48
N PHE A 188 -8.34 8.63 14.28
CA PHE A 188 -7.04 9.24 14.59
C PHE A 188 -6.80 10.48 13.72
N GLY A 189 -7.09 10.41 12.41
CA GLY A 189 -7.03 11.57 11.53
C GLY A 189 -7.88 12.74 12.04
N LEU A 190 -9.12 12.47 12.45
CA LEU A 190 -10.02 13.50 13.00
C LEU A 190 -9.50 14.06 14.33
N ALA A 191 -9.00 13.22 15.23
CA ALA A 191 -8.43 13.66 16.49
C ALA A 191 -7.25 14.62 16.26
N PHE A 192 -6.35 14.25 15.34
CA PHE A 192 -5.20 15.11 14.98
C PHE A 192 -5.65 16.38 14.25
N THR A 193 -6.68 16.32 13.42
CA THR A 193 -7.27 17.52 12.81
C THR A 193 -7.76 18.50 13.88
N VAL A 194 -8.51 18.03 14.86
CA VAL A 194 -9.04 18.89 15.94
C VAL A 194 -7.92 19.48 16.81
N LEU A 195 -6.81 18.74 16.98
CA LEU A 195 -5.71 19.19 17.86
C LEU A 195 -4.75 20.17 17.16
N TRP A 196 -4.48 20.00 15.85
CA TRP A 196 -3.46 20.77 15.13
C TRP A 196 -3.94 21.51 13.90
N GLU A 197 -5.15 21.21 13.43
CA GLU A 197 -5.73 21.82 12.23
C GLU A 197 -7.15 22.33 12.54
N THR A 198 -7.84 22.83 11.53
CA THR A 198 -9.25 23.19 11.64
C THR A 198 -10.06 22.24 10.74
N PRO A 199 -11.02 21.47 11.29
CA PRO A 199 -11.89 20.61 10.47
C PRO A 199 -12.62 21.42 9.42
N ARG A 200 -12.43 21.07 8.15
CA ARG A 200 -13.06 21.76 7.00
C ARG A 200 -13.51 20.73 5.96
N LEU A 201 -14.57 21.05 5.26
CA LEU A 201 -14.96 20.32 4.07
C LEU A 201 -14.29 20.94 2.84
N PRO A 202 -14.03 20.16 1.76
CA PRO A 202 -13.48 20.70 0.53
C PRO A 202 -14.34 21.85 -0.01
N GLY A 203 -13.72 22.98 -0.32
CA GLY A 203 -14.39 24.17 -0.85
C GLY A 203 -14.59 24.17 -2.36
N SER A 204 -14.06 23.17 -3.07
CA SER A 204 -14.11 23.05 -4.53
C SER A 204 -14.63 21.72 -5.01
N ILE A 205 -15.16 21.67 -6.24
CA ILE A 205 -15.59 20.42 -6.87
C ILE A 205 -14.40 19.46 -7.04
N SER A 206 -13.24 19.96 -7.44
CA SER A 206 -12.02 19.16 -7.56
C SER A 206 -11.59 18.54 -6.25
N GLY A 207 -11.67 19.29 -5.14
CA GLY A 207 -11.40 18.77 -3.79
C GLY A 207 -12.37 17.65 -3.39
N TRP A 208 -13.67 17.77 -3.68
CA TRP A 208 -14.65 16.71 -3.43
C TRP A 208 -14.41 15.48 -4.30
N VAL A 209 -14.10 15.64 -5.58
CA VAL A 209 -13.73 14.53 -6.47
C VAL A 209 -12.51 13.80 -5.91
N ALA A 210 -11.49 14.55 -5.47
CA ALA A 210 -10.30 13.96 -4.87
C ALA A 210 -10.62 13.18 -3.60
N VAL A 211 -11.38 13.76 -2.66
CA VAL A 211 -11.76 13.11 -1.39
C VAL A 211 -12.60 11.86 -1.65
N LEU A 212 -13.57 11.91 -2.55
CA LEU A 212 -14.42 10.76 -2.87
C LEU A 212 -13.63 9.65 -3.58
N ALA A 213 -12.76 9.98 -4.54
CA ALA A 213 -11.88 9.00 -5.18
C ALA A 213 -10.95 8.32 -4.17
N LEU A 214 -10.32 9.12 -3.30
CA LEU A 214 -9.47 8.62 -2.22
C LEU A 214 -10.26 7.75 -1.24
N SER A 215 -11.47 8.14 -0.86
CA SER A 215 -12.27 7.42 0.12
C SER A 215 -12.82 6.11 -0.43
N LEU A 216 -13.51 6.15 -1.58
CA LEU A 216 -14.26 5.00 -2.07
C LEU A 216 -13.37 4.02 -2.83
N VAL A 217 -12.52 4.52 -3.73
CA VAL A 217 -11.70 3.67 -4.59
C VAL A 217 -10.39 3.30 -3.90
N CYS A 218 -9.58 4.30 -3.53
CA CYS A 218 -8.24 4.04 -2.99
C CYS A 218 -8.28 3.49 -1.57
N SER A 219 -9.23 3.91 -0.72
CA SER A 219 -9.28 3.46 0.68
C SER A 219 -10.26 2.34 0.90
N ALA A 220 -11.57 2.49 0.62
CA ALA A 220 -12.54 1.45 0.91
C ALA A 220 -12.25 0.19 0.07
N LEU A 221 -12.28 0.29 -1.25
CA LEU A 221 -11.98 -0.86 -2.10
C LEU A 221 -10.52 -1.31 -1.94
N GLY A 222 -9.55 -0.39 -1.98
CA GLY A 222 -8.12 -0.72 -1.91
C GLY A 222 -7.76 -1.49 -0.66
N PHE A 223 -7.99 -0.97 0.55
CA PHE A 223 -7.59 -1.62 1.80
C PHE A 223 -8.43 -2.84 2.15
N ILE A 224 -9.73 -2.85 1.80
CA ILE A 224 -10.56 -4.04 2.00
C ILE A 224 -10.07 -5.18 1.10
N LEU A 225 -9.87 -4.93 -0.19
CA LEU A 225 -9.37 -5.92 -1.13
C LEU A 225 -7.96 -6.40 -0.76
N GLN A 226 -7.05 -5.49 -0.38
CA GLN A 226 -5.73 -5.84 0.13
C GLN A 226 -5.84 -6.77 1.35
N THR A 227 -6.63 -6.39 2.34
CA THR A 227 -6.79 -7.16 3.58
C THR A 227 -7.32 -8.56 3.29
N MET A 228 -8.33 -8.69 2.41
CA MET A 228 -8.87 -9.98 1.99
C MET A 228 -7.85 -10.80 1.19
N ALA A 229 -7.10 -10.17 0.30
CA ALA A 229 -6.10 -10.86 -0.52
C ALA A 229 -4.92 -11.36 0.32
N GLN A 230 -4.49 -10.61 1.32
CA GLN A 230 -3.37 -10.99 2.19
C GLN A 230 -3.63 -12.22 3.05
N GLN A 231 -4.87 -12.70 3.15
CA GLN A 231 -5.16 -14.01 3.73
C GLN A 231 -4.57 -15.16 2.89
N TYR A 232 -4.41 -14.96 1.57
CA TYR A 232 -4.03 -15.98 0.60
C TYR A 232 -2.67 -15.74 -0.07
N THR A 233 -2.01 -14.65 0.25
CA THR A 233 -0.66 -14.29 -0.22
C THR A 233 0.22 -13.89 0.94
N THR A 234 1.52 -13.69 0.70
CA THR A 234 2.45 -13.22 1.73
C THR A 234 2.59 -11.70 1.68
N ALA A 235 2.92 -11.08 2.83
CA ALA A 235 3.23 -9.66 2.86
C ALA A 235 4.36 -9.29 1.88
N THR A 236 5.35 -10.17 1.74
CA THR A 236 6.48 -9.99 0.84
C THR A 236 6.08 -10.00 -0.64
N GLN A 237 5.20 -10.93 -1.05
CA GLN A 237 4.66 -10.94 -2.42
C GLN A 237 3.81 -9.71 -2.70
N ALA A 238 2.90 -9.36 -1.77
CA ALA A 238 2.09 -8.16 -1.90
C ALA A 238 2.96 -6.90 -1.99
N GLY A 239 4.00 -6.77 -1.14
CA GLY A 239 4.94 -5.64 -1.17
C GLY A 239 5.66 -5.50 -2.49
N LEU A 240 6.09 -6.63 -3.08
CA LEU A 240 6.76 -6.59 -4.38
C LEU A 240 5.79 -6.20 -5.52
N ILE A 241 4.53 -6.65 -5.48
CA ILE A 241 3.53 -6.22 -6.46
C ILE A 241 3.27 -4.71 -6.33
N PHE A 242 3.26 -4.16 -5.12
CA PHE A 242 3.16 -2.71 -4.90
C PHE A 242 4.35 -1.92 -5.47
N ALA A 243 5.49 -2.54 -5.80
CA ALA A 243 6.56 -1.90 -6.57
C ALA A 243 6.09 -1.39 -7.95
N LEU A 244 4.97 -1.87 -8.45
CA LEU A 244 4.35 -1.36 -9.69
C LEU A 244 3.67 0.01 -9.49
N GLU A 245 3.42 0.44 -8.26
CA GLU A 245 2.71 1.68 -7.95
C GLU A 245 3.33 2.93 -8.62
N PRO A 246 4.68 3.16 -8.56
CA PRO A 246 5.30 4.26 -9.28
C PRO A 246 5.16 4.15 -10.80
N VAL A 247 5.16 2.95 -11.35
CA VAL A 247 4.94 2.75 -12.79
C VAL A 247 3.53 3.16 -13.18
N VAL A 248 2.55 2.76 -12.38
CA VAL A 248 1.14 3.17 -12.58
C VAL A 248 1.01 4.68 -12.44
N ALA A 249 1.60 5.29 -11.41
CA ALA A 249 1.59 6.73 -11.22
C ALA A 249 2.19 7.48 -12.42
N ALA A 250 3.30 7.00 -12.97
CA ALA A 250 3.92 7.56 -14.15
C ALA A 250 3.02 7.45 -15.41
N VAL A 251 2.33 6.32 -15.59
CA VAL A 251 1.35 6.15 -16.68
C VAL A 251 0.19 7.15 -16.54
N PHE A 252 -0.33 7.35 -15.31
CA PHE A 252 -1.37 8.36 -15.07
C PHE A 252 -0.86 9.78 -15.35
N GLY A 253 0.40 10.11 -14.98
CA GLY A 253 1.05 11.38 -15.31
C GLY A 253 1.12 11.62 -16.82
N LEU A 254 1.51 10.60 -17.61
CA LEU A 254 1.54 10.65 -19.08
C LEU A 254 0.15 10.88 -19.68
N LEU A 255 -0.87 10.15 -19.20
CA LEU A 255 -2.20 10.16 -19.82
C LEU A 255 -3.05 11.37 -19.42
N PHE A 256 -2.92 11.86 -18.20
CA PHE A 256 -3.84 12.85 -17.63
C PHE A 256 -3.20 14.20 -17.31
N MET A 257 -1.87 14.25 -17.18
CA MET A 257 -1.14 15.47 -16.83
C MET A 257 -0.22 15.97 -17.94
N ASN A 258 -0.24 15.36 -19.13
CA ASN A 258 0.65 15.67 -20.27
C ASN A 258 2.15 15.64 -19.86
N GLU A 259 2.51 14.83 -18.86
CA GLU A 259 3.90 14.66 -18.48
C GLU A 259 4.62 13.85 -19.56
N THR A 260 5.92 14.11 -19.75
CA THR A 260 6.79 13.32 -20.64
C THR A 260 7.71 12.45 -19.82
N MET A 261 7.85 11.20 -20.21
CA MET A 261 8.78 10.28 -19.56
C MET A 261 10.10 10.25 -20.36
N SER A 262 11.22 10.35 -19.64
CA SER A 262 12.54 10.17 -20.26
C SER A 262 12.78 8.71 -20.70
N VAL A 263 13.73 8.49 -21.59
CA VAL A 263 14.17 7.13 -21.97
C VAL A 263 14.58 6.32 -20.72
N GLN A 264 15.29 6.98 -19.79
CA GLN A 264 15.66 6.39 -18.50
C GLN A 264 14.44 5.94 -17.71
N GLY A 265 13.34 6.71 -17.73
CA GLY A 265 12.07 6.36 -17.09
C GLY A 265 11.41 5.13 -17.70
N TYR A 266 11.39 5.01 -19.04
CA TYR A 266 10.89 3.82 -19.72
C TYR A 266 11.70 2.57 -19.39
N VAL A 267 13.03 2.66 -19.35
CA VAL A 267 13.90 1.56 -18.92
C VAL A 267 13.61 1.19 -17.46
N GLY A 268 13.46 2.20 -16.60
CA GLY A 268 13.10 2.00 -15.20
C GLY A 268 11.78 1.26 -15.02
N ALA A 269 10.73 1.68 -15.72
CA ALA A 269 9.43 1.01 -15.70
C ALA A 269 9.54 -0.46 -16.18
N GLY A 270 10.30 -0.71 -17.25
CA GLY A 270 10.58 -2.06 -17.75
C GLY A 270 11.28 -2.95 -16.71
N LEU A 271 12.26 -2.43 -15.99
CA LEU A 271 12.96 -3.16 -14.92
C LEU A 271 12.02 -3.49 -13.74
N VAL A 272 11.14 -2.57 -13.35
CA VAL A 272 10.13 -2.85 -12.31
C VAL A 272 9.21 -3.99 -12.74
N LEU A 273 8.65 -3.91 -13.94
CA LEU A 273 7.77 -4.94 -14.49
C LEU A 273 8.48 -6.30 -14.55
N PHE A 274 9.72 -6.33 -15.02
CA PHE A 274 10.51 -7.54 -15.10
C PHE A 274 10.85 -8.11 -13.71
N GLY A 275 11.22 -7.27 -12.75
CA GLY A 275 11.51 -7.67 -11.37
C GLY A 275 10.31 -8.32 -10.67
N VAL A 276 9.12 -7.72 -10.82
CA VAL A 276 7.87 -8.27 -10.31
C VAL A 276 7.54 -9.60 -10.98
N ALA A 277 7.60 -9.65 -12.33
CA ALA A 277 7.34 -10.87 -13.10
C ALA A 277 8.30 -12.02 -12.70
N LEU A 278 9.59 -11.74 -12.55
CA LEU A 278 10.61 -12.73 -12.17
C LEU A 278 10.29 -13.38 -10.81
N SER A 279 9.79 -12.62 -9.87
CA SER A 279 9.44 -13.13 -8.55
C SER A 279 8.15 -13.97 -8.54
N GLU A 280 7.17 -13.59 -9.37
CA GLU A 280 5.87 -14.26 -9.46
C GLU A 280 5.90 -15.52 -10.32
N LEU A 281 6.78 -15.58 -11.33
CA LEU A 281 6.91 -16.72 -12.23
C LEU A 281 7.46 -17.94 -11.47
N ASN A 282 6.60 -18.93 -11.25
CA ASN A 282 6.99 -20.23 -10.74
C ASN A 282 7.55 -21.06 -11.91
N VAL A 283 8.82 -20.77 -12.31
CA VAL A 283 9.51 -21.40 -13.45
C VAL A 283 9.51 -22.93 -13.37
N SER A 284 9.42 -23.51 -12.16
CA SER A 284 9.28 -24.96 -12.01
C SER A 284 7.94 -25.49 -12.51
N ARG A 285 6.87 -24.66 -12.56
CA ARG A 285 5.59 -25.03 -13.21
C ARG A 285 5.63 -24.84 -14.72
N LEU A 286 6.37 -23.84 -15.22
CA LEU A 286 6.54 -23.60 -16.66
C LEU A 286 7.44 -24.66 -17.32
N LEU A 287 8.44 -25.18 -16.59
CA LEU A 287 9.36 -26.22 -17.08
C LEU A 287 8.86 -27.66 -16.83
N GLY A 288 7.58 -27.85 -16.47
CA GLY A 288 6.98 -29.17 -16.34
C GLY A 288 7.61 -30.09 -15.28
N ARG A 289 8.50 -29.58 -14.42
CA ARG A 289 9.10 -30.37 -13.34
C ARG A 289 8.04 -30.68 -12.27
N LYS A 290 7.40 -31.84 -12.36
CA LYS A 290 6.63 -32.45 -11.26
C LYS A 290 7.54 -32.48 -10.03
N LYS A 291 7.06 -31.93 -8.89
CA LYS A 291 7.65 -32.22 -7.58
C LYS A 291 7.62 -33.73 -7.41
N GLN A 292 8.78 -34.38 -7.35
CA GLN A 292 8.87 -35.74 -6.83
C GLN A 292 8.29 -35.72 -5.41
N PRO A 293 7.37 -36.67 -5.07
CA PRO A 293 6.94 -36.85 -3.71
C PRO A 293 8.19 -37.19 -2.86
N ARG A 294 8.40 -36.46 -1.77
CA ARG A 294 9.33 -36.90 -0.74
C ARG A 294 8.88 -38.27 -0.26
N HIS A 295 9.62 -39.29 -0.57
CA HIS A 295 9.53 -40.58 0.12
C HIS A 295 9.80 -40.28 1.59
N GLU A 296 8.76 -40.42 2.43
CA GLU A 296 8.92 -40.65 3.85
C GLU A 296 9.62 -42.00 3.93
N ALA A 297 10.90 -41.98 4.28
CA ALA A 297 11.62 -43.17 4.73
C ALA A 297 11.07 -43.49 6.12
N ALA A 298 10.26 -44.51 6.17
CA ALA A 298 9.99 -45.24 7.39
C ALA A 298 11.29 -45.88 7.86
N GLY A 299 11.63 -45.67 9.13
CA GLY A 299 12.73 -46.29 9.87
C GLY A 299 12.64 -45.83 11.31
#